data_9e3765b4920cc7292db098913b26e93d
#
_entry.id   9e3765b4920cc7292db098913b26e93d
#
_cell.length_a   1.000
_cell.length_b   1.000
_cell.length_c   1.000
_cell.angle_alpha   90.00
_cell.angle_beta   90.00
_cell.angle_gamma   90.00
#
_symmetry.space_group_name_H-M   'P 1'
#
loop_
_entity.id
_entity.type
_entity.pdbx_description
1 polymer ?
#
loop_
_entity_poly.entity_id
_entity_poly.type
_entity_poly.pdbx_seq_one_letter_code
_entity_poly.pdbx_strand_id
1 'polypeptide(L)'
;MYAPRKNRIIIDGEDKTDSVERCWYTSRPNRCHVIFCNFPRTYSYVPSKVLWLKDPMVFDPQHCHLLHKGRRIEPLSYIAAFQQGSRRFWYVEYANGTGAHYKGADVELVRSCLEEPPAQDRFAYLREVAELNPLKTDDGQKLLLMQYQKIDFVSDRSAAALYLNPGKDSPRQFPVPQLIYPFGCNASQQRAIQAAFGNQISIIQGPPGTGKTQTILNIVANLVVQ
;
A
#
# COMPACT_ATOMS: atom_id res chain seq x y z
N MET A 1 30.45 -5.53 13.59
CA MET A 1 29.78 -4.93 12.42
C MET A 1 28.28 -4.98 12.65
N TYR A 2 27.58 -3.85 12.56
CA TYR A 2 26.11 -3.82 12.69
C TYR A 2 25.48 -4.46 11.46
N ALA A 3 24.56 -5.42 11.68
CA ALA A 3 23.83 -6.03 10.58
C ALA A 3 22.79 -5.03 10.04
N PRO A 4 22.91 -4.53 8.80
CA PRO A 4 22.05 -3.46 8.28
C PRO A 4 20.56 -3.76 8.35
N ARG A 5 20.19 -5.03 8.18
CA ARG A 5 18.79 -5.46 8.27
C ARG A 5 18.23 -5.57 9.69
N LYS A 6 19.10 -5.68 10.72
CA LYS A 6 18.69 -5.82 12.12
C LYS A 6 18.79 -4.52 12.92
N ASN A 7 19.64 -3.60 12.48
CA ASN A 7 19.91 -2.36 13.19
C ASN A 7 20.06 -1.22 12.19
N ARG A 8 19.60 -0.03 12.58
CA ARG A 8 19.86 1.22 11.85
C ARG A 8 20.36 2.28 12.81
N ILE A 9 21.39 3.01 12.40
CA ILE A 9 21.97 4.13 13.14
C ILE A 9 21.84 5.36 12.27
N ILE A 10 20.95 6.26 12.68
CA ILE A 10 20.68 7.51 11.99
C ILE A 10 21.26 8.64 12.84
N ILE A 11 22.16 9.44 12.27
CA ILE A 11 22.84 10.56 12.95
C ILE A 11 22.49 11.84 12.20
N ASP A 12 21.97 12.83 12.91
CA ASP A 12 21.52 14.11 12.34
C ASP A 12 20.56 13.94 11.12
N GLY A 13 19.76 12.85 11.11
CA GLY A 13 18.80 12.54 10.05
C GLY A 13 19.36 11.73 8.88
N GLU A 14 20.67 11.47 8.85
CA GLU A 14 21.32 10.64 7.84
C GLU A 14 21.54 9.20 8.35
N ASP A 15 21.29 8.20 7.51
CA ASP A 15 21.61 6.81 7.82
C ASP A 15 23.12 6.58 7.68
N LYS A 16 23.77 6.29 8.80
CA LYS A 16 25.20 6.02 8.90
C LYS A 16 25.51 4.56 9.24
N THR A 17 24.52 3.68 9.20
CA THR A 17 24.64 2.28 9.65
C THR A 17 25.84 1.57 9.07
N ASP A 18 26.07 1.67 7.75
CA ASP A 18 27.15 0.95 7.05
C ASP A 18 28.54 1.55 7.33
N SER A 19 28.62 2.77 7.82
CA SER A 19 29.86 3.45 8.16
C SER A 19 30.22 3.39 9.65
N VAL A 20 29.31 2.90 10.51
CA VAL A 20 29.55 2.81 11.96
C VAL A 20 30.20 1.47 12.32
N GLU A 21 31.36 1.53 12.95
CA GLU A 21 32.03 0.38 13.55
C GLU A 21 31.49 0.07 14.95
N ARG A 22 31.38 1.11 15.81
CA ARG A 22 30.90 0.99 17.19
C ARG A 22 30.04 2.18 17.58
N CYS A 23 29.00 1.91 18.36
CA CYS A 23 28.11 2.93 18.94
C CYS A 23 27.75 2.51 20.36
N TRP A 24 27.81 3.46 21.32
CA TRP A 24 27.40 3.24 22.71
C TRP A 24 26.94 4.53 23.38
N TYR A 25 26.18 4.38 24.46
CA TYR A 25 25.72 5.50 25.26
C TYR A 25 26.44 5.54 26.60
N THR A 26 26.73 6.77 27.09
CA THR A 26 27.19 7.05 28.45
C THR A 26 26.14 7.88 29.18
N SER A 27 25.92 7.60 30.46
CA SER A 27 24.94 8.35 31.26
C SER A 27 25.52 9.62 31.88
N ARG A 28 26.85 9.63 32.10
CA ARG A 28 27.56 10.82 32.64
C ARG A 28 28.91 11.00 31.92
N PRO A 29 29.04 12.00 31.04
CA PRO A 29 27.98 12.86 30.50
C PRO A 29 27.02 12.08 29.63
N ASN A 30 25.75 12.52 29.53
CA ASN A 30 24.78 11.91 28.67
C ASN A 30 25.14 12.12 27.18
N ARG A 31 25.83 11.15 26.58
CA ARG A 31 26.36 11.22 25.22
C ARG A 31 26.21 9.89 24.51
N CYS A 32 26.04 9.96 23.19
CA CYS A 32 26.20 8.86 22.29
C CYS A 32 27.57 8.97 21.62
N HIS A 33 28.37 7.93 21.78
CA HIS A 33 29.70 7.82 21.18
C HIS A 33 29.65 6.92 19.95
N VAL A 34 30.29 7.35 18.87
CA VAL A 34 30.34 6.61 17.61
C VAL A 34 31.76 6.57 17.09
N ILE A 35 32.20 5.42 16.65
CA ILE A 35 33.42 5.20 15.87
C ILE A 35 32.99 4.78 14.47
N PHE A 36 33.52 5.45 13.45
CA PHE A 36 33.29 5.11 12.05
C PHE A 36 34.40 4.24 11.49
N CYS A 37 34.07 3.29 10.61
CA CYS A 37 35.02 2.31 10.03
C CYS A 37 36.28 2.95 9.42
N ASN A 38 36.13 4.10 8.76
CA ASN A 38 37.24 4.77 8.08
C ASN A 38 37.91 5.88 8.93
N PHE A 39 37.43 6.12 10.16
CA PHE A 39 37.89 7.19 11.03
C PHE A 39 37.98 6.68 12.46
N PRO A 40 39.16 6.24 12.94
CA PRO A 40 39.31 5.60 14.24
C PRO A 40 39.22 6.59 15.44
N ARG A 41 38.57 7.73 15.26
CA ARG A 41 38.30 8.72 16.34
C ARG A 41 36.90 8.47 16.90
N THR A 42 36.77 8.71 18.21
CA THR A 42 35.44 8.69 18.86
C THR A 42 34.77 10.04 18.67
N TYR A 43 33.61 10.00 18.01
CA TYR A 43 32.72 11.16 17.88
C TYR A 43 31.65 11.10 18.95
N SER A 44 31.35 12.24 19.57
CA SER A 44 30.38 12.34 20.67
C SER A 44 29.20 13.21 20.26
N TYR A 45 28.03 12.64 20.27
CA TYR A 45 26.78 13.27 19.90
C TYR A 45 25.85 13.44 21.10
N VAL A 46 24.98 14.45 21.05
CA VAL A 46 23.83 14.54 21.96
C VAL A 46 22.87 13.38 21.62
N PRO A 47 22.35 12.65 22.61
CA PRO A 47 21.49 11.48 22.33
C PRO A 47 20.28 11.77 21.45
N SER A 48 19.75 13.00 21.47
CA SER A 48 18.65 13.42 20.60
C SER A 48 18.99 13.46 19.11
N LYS A 49 20.27 13.49 18.77
CA LYS A 49 20.78 13.50 17.39
C LYS A 49 21.07 12.11 16.84
N VAL A 50 21.09 11.09 17.70
CA VAL A 50 21.39 9.71 17.32
C VAL A 50 20.17 8.85 17.56
N LEU A 51 19.69 8.25 16.49
CA LEU A 51 18.58 7.32 16.49
C LEU A 51 19.13 5.92 16.24
N TRP A 52 19.10 5.08 17.26
CA TRP A 52 19.51 3.68 17.14
C TRP A 52 18.27 2.79 17.14
N LEU A 53 17.92 2.32 15.97
CA LEU A 53 16.77 1.45 15.72
C LEU A 53 17.22 -0.01 15.74
N LYS A 54 16.46 -0.87 16.43
CA LYS A 54 16.76 -2.30 16.61
C LYS A 54 15.50 -3.13 16.38
N ASP A 55 15.70 -4.43 16.13
CA ASP A 55 14.67 -5.45 16.11
C ASP A 55 13.46 -5.08 15.24
N PRO A 56 13.64 -4.96 13.90
CA PRO A 56 12.58 -4.57 13.01
C PRO A 56 11.53 -5.66 12.84
N MET A 57 10.29 -5.24 12.61
CA MET A 57 9.30 -6.09 11.96
C MET A 57 9.60 -6.13 10.46
N VAL A 58 9.78 -7.34 9.93
CA VAL A 58 10.06 -7.56 8.50
C VAL A 58 8.76 -7.92 7.78
N PHE A 59 8.57 -7.36 6.58
CA PHE A 59 7.42 -7.61 5.73
C PHE A 59 7.90 -8.14 4.38
N ASP A 60 7.12 -9.07 3.82
CA ASP A 60 7.38 -9.61 2.49
C ASP A 60 6.91 -8.63 1.41
N PRO A 61 7.80 -8.14 0.51
CA PRO A 61 7.43 -7.25 -0.57
C PRO A 61 6.44 -7.83 -1.58
N GLN A 62 6.30 -9.16 -1.64
CA GLN A 62 5.30 -9.81 -2.50
C GLN A 62 3.88 -9.63 -1.94
N HIS A 63 3.74 -9.57 -0.62
CA HIS A 63 2.45 -9.53 0.07
C HIS A 63 2.11 -8.15 0.64
N CYS A 64 3.06 -7.23 0.61
CA CYS A 64 2.91 -5.88 1.16
C CYS A 64 3.48 -4.82 0.22
N HIS A 65 2.75 -3.72 0.09
CA HIS A 65 3.25 -2.53 -0.61
C HIS A 65 3.39 -1.36 0.37
N LEU A 66 4.39 -0.52 0.15
CA LEU A 66 4.52 0.74 0.85
C LEU A 66 4.12 1.90 -0.06
N LEU A 67 3.28 2.78 0.47
CA LEU A 67 2.92 4.04 -0.18
C LEU A 67 3.61 5.19 0.54
N HIS A 68 4.43 5.96 -0.17
CA HIS A 68 5.00 7.22 0.32
C HIS A 68 4.21 8.37 -0.27
N LYS A 69 3.50 9.10 0.57
CA LYS A 69 2.60 10.21 0.14
C LYS A 69 1.63 9.78 -0.98
N GLY A 70 1.04 8.59 -0.82
CA GLY A 70 0.08 8.03 -1.78
C GLY A 70 0.68 7.39 -3.03
N ARG A 71 2.01 7.44 -3.23
CA ARG A 71 2.69 6.78 -4.36
C ARG A 71 3.38 5.50 -3.91
N ARG A 72 3.23 4.43 -4.68
CA ARG A 72 3.89 3.16 -4.41
C ARG A 72 5.41 3.30 -4.50
N ILE A 73 6.10 2.77 -3.49
CA ILE A 73 7.57 2.64 -3.50
C ILE A 73 7.89 1.28 -4.11
N GLU A 74 8.52 1.28 -5.27
CA GLU A 74 8.86 0.05 -5.99
C GLU A 74 10.06 0.24 -6.95
N PRO A 75 10.71 -0.83 -7.40
CA PRO A 75 10.54 -2.21 -6.92
C PRO A 75 11.30 -2.45 -5.62
N LEU A 76 10.70 -3.11 -4.63
CA LEU A 76 11.31 -3.42 -3.34
C LEU A 76 11.72 -4.89 -3.26
N SER A 77 12.89 -5.15 -2.67
CA SER A 77 13.39 -6.49 -2.33
C SER A 77 13.34 -6.78 -0.82
N TYR A 78 13.22 -5.74 0.01
CA TYR A 78 13.15 -5.87 1.47
C TYR A 78 12.40 -4.71 2.09
N ILE A 79 11.57 -5.01 3.10
CA ILE A 79 10.81 -4.02 3.87
C ILE A 79 10.96 -4.32 5.36
N ALA A 80 11.36 -3.33 6.14
CA ALA A 80 11.46 -3.42 7.59
C ALA A 80 10.90 -2.18 8.28
N ALA A 81 10.12 -2.41 9.35
CA ALA A 81 9.62 -1.34 10.21
C ALA A 81 10.31 -1.41 11.57
N PHE A 82 10.90 -0.33 12.00
CA PHE A 82 11.48 -0.13 13.33
C PHE A 82 10.54 0.71 14.19
N GLN A 83 10.40 0.34 15.45
CA GLN A 83 9.61 1.08 16.42
C GLN A 83 10.52 1.69 17.49
N GLN A 84 10.38 3.00 17.73
CA GLN A 84 11.05 3.68 18.83
C GLN A 84 10.06 4.57 19.57
N GLY A 85 9.62 4.11 20.74
CA GLY A 85 8.51 4.73 21.45
C GLY A 85 7.25 4.77 20.58
N SER A 86 6.65 5.93 20.41
CA SER A 86 5.49 6.14 19.54
C SER A 86 5.83 6.34 18.05
N ARG A 87 7.12 6.46 17.71
CA ARG A 87 7.55 6.74 16.34
C ARG A 87 7.88 5.45 15.61
N ARG A 88 7.44 5.36 14.35
CA ARG A 88 7.79 4.28 13.42
C ARG A 88 8.74 4.82 12.36
N PHE A 89 9.71 3.97 11.95
CA PHE A 89 10.65 4.24 10.87
C PHE A 89 10.66 3.05 9.94
N TRP A 90 10.70 3.31 8.65
CA TRP A 90 10.76 2.28 7.62
C TRP A 90 12.15 2.28 6.99
N TYR A 91 12.69 1.09 6.82
CA TYR A 91 13.84 0.84 5.97
C TYR A 91 13.42 -0.10 4.85
N VAL A 92 13.81 0.23 3.63
CA VAL A 92 13.54 -0.57 2.44
C VAL A 92 14.83 -0.78 1.66
N GLU A 93 14.91 -1.90 0.97
CA GLU A 93 15.91 -2.14 -0.07
C GLU A 93 15.18 -2.26 -1.42
N TYR A 94 15.68 -1.56 -2.39
CA TYR A 94 15.21 -1.66 -3.77
C TYR A 94 15.81 -2.88 -4.47
N ALA A 95 15.20 -3.32 -5.57
CA ALA A 95 15.70 -4.45 -6.36
C ALA A 95 17.11 -4.23 -6.93
N ASN A 96 17.55 -2.97 -7.07
CA ASN A 96 18.90 -2.60 -7.49
C ASN A 96 19.95 -2.65 -6.35
N GLY A 97 19.56 -3.08 -5.14
CA GLY A 97 20.42 -3.18 -3.97
C GLY A 97 20.63 -1.87 -3.19
N THR A 98 20.04 -0.75 -3.61
CA THR A 98 20.10 0.50 -2.84
C THR A 98 19.09 0.49 -1.70
N GLY A 99 19.45 1.09 -0.55
CA GLY A 99 18.57 1.22 0.60
C GLY A 99 18.06 2.64 0.79
N ALA A 100 16.86 2.77 1.35
CA ALA A 100 16.30 4.06 1.77
C ALA A 100 15.55 3.91 3.09
N HIS A 101 15.44 5.03 3.84
CA HIS A 101 14.66 5.09 5.05
C HIS A 101 13.59 6.18 4.97
N TYR A 102 12.46 5.92 5.63
CA TYR A 102 11.31 6.82 5.65
C TYR A 102 10.76 6.99 7.06
N LYS A 103 10.20 8.15 7.36
CA LYS A 103 9.46 8.39 8.60
C LYS A 103 8.10 7.69 8.53
N GLY A 104 7.66 7.12 9.65
CA GLY A 104 6.42 6.37 9.71
C GLY A 104 5.17 7.19 9.36
N ALA A 105 5.20 8.50 9.62
CA ALA A 105 4.09 9.39 9.27
C ALA A 105 3.91 9.60 7.75
N ASP A 106 4.98 9.41 6.97
CA ASP A 106 4.97 9.65 5.51
C ASP A 106 4.72 8.37 4.70
N VAL A 107 4.64 7.22 5.38
CA VAL A 107 4.56 5.90 4.73
C VAL A 107 3.39 5.10 5.27
N GLU A 108 2.65 4.53 4.37
CA GLU A 108 1.52 3.65 4.63
C GLU A 108 1.81 2.24 4.14
N LEU A 109 1.58 1.25 5.02
CA LEU A 109 1.67 -0.17 4.67
C LEU A 109 0.30 -0.64 4.16
N VAL A 110 0.28 -1.22 2.97
CA VAL A 110 -0.91 -1.85 2.35
C VAL A 110 -0.61 -3.33 2.16
N ARG A 111 -1.52 -4.19 2.62
CA ARG A 111 -1.43 -5.65 2.48
C ARG A 111 -2.30 -6.15 1.35
N SER A 112 -1.97 -7.32 0.81
CA SER A 112 -2.86 -8.02 -0.11
C SER A 112 -3.94 -8.77 0.67
N CYS A 113 -5.21 -8.60 0.27
CA CYS A 113 -6.30 -9.41 0.85
C CYS A 113 -6.22 -10.87 0.39
N LEU A 114 -5.47 -11.18 -0.67
CA LEU A 114 -5.28 -12.55 -1.17
C LEU A 114 -4.47 -13.44 -0.22
N GLU A 115 -3.86 -12.86 0.83
CA GLU A 115 -3.26 -13.59 1.94
C GLU A 115 -4.30 -14.19 2.91
N GLU A 116 -5.56 -13.76 2.81
CA GLU A 116 -6.62 -14.21 3.68
C GLU A 116 -7.37 -15.38 3.04
N PRO A 117 -7.50 -16.53 3.73
CA PRO A 117 -8.12 -17.72 3.15
C PRO A 117 -9.47 -17.48 2.47
N PRO A 118 -10.45 -16.73 3.06
CA PRO A 118 -11.73 -16.49 2.40
C PRO A 118 -11.62 -15.70 1.10
N ALA A 119 -10.68 -14.75 0.99
CA ALA A 119 -10.46 -13.99 -0.24
C ALA A 119 -9.68 -14.82 -1.27
N GLN A 120 -8.70 -15.59 -0.83
CA GLN A 120 -7.93 -16.50 -1.67
C GLN A 120 -8.83 -17.55 -2.34
N ASP A 121 -9.70 -18.21 -1.56
CA ASP A 121 -10.63 -19.22 -2.08
C ASP A 121 -11.60 -18.64 -3.12
N ARG A 122 -12.17 -17.45 -2.83
CA ARG A 122 -13.06 -16.78 -3.79
C ARG A 122 -12.33 -16.33 -5.04
N PHE A 123 -11.11 -15.85 -4.91
CA PHE A 123 -10.31 -15.45 -6.06
C PHE A 123 -9.93 -16.66 -6.92
N ALA A 124 -9.58 -17.80 -6.31
CA ALA A 124 -9.34 -19.05 -7.00
C ALA A 124 -10.59 -19.51 -7.78
N TYR A 125 -11.76 -19.48 -7.15
CA TYR A 125 -13.04 -19.77 -7.81
C TYR A 125 -13.29 -18.85 -9.02
N LEU A 126 -13.05 -17.55 -8.89
CA LEU A 126 -13.22 -16.61 -10.01
C LEU A 126 -12.25 -16.92 -11.18
N ARG A 127 -11.05 -17.40 -10.89
CA ARG A 127 -10.09 -17.85 -11.91
C ARG A 127 -10.57 -19.11 -12.62
N GLU A 128 -11.15 -20.06 -11.91
CA GLU A 128 -11.78 -21.26 -12.51
C GLU A 128 -12.94 -20.88 -13.42
N VAL A 129 -13.82 -19.98 -12.97
CA VAL A 129 -14.92 -19.45 -13.80
C VAL A 129 -14.37 -18.71 -15.04
N ALA A 130 -13.31 -17.95 -14.90
CA ALA A 130 -12.64 -17.28 -16.03
C ALA A 130 -12.04 -18.28 -17.03
N GLU A 131 -11.58 -19.42 -16.55
CA GLU A 131 -11.08 -20.50 -17.40
C GLU A 131 -12.18 -21.15 -18.23
N LEU A 132 -13.39 -21.25 -17.68
CA LEU A 132 -14.56 -21.79 -18.39
C LEU A 132 -15.17 -20.79 -19.39
N ASN A 133 -14.81 -19.51 -19.32
CA ASN A 133 -15.35 -18.47 -20.19
C ASN A 133 -14.93 -18.70 -21.66
N PRO A 134 -15.88 -18.66 -22.62
CA PRO A 134 -15.61 -18.95 -24.03
C PRO A 134 -14.88 -17.82 -24.78
N LEU A 135 -14.78 -16.60 -24.19
CA LEU A 135 -14.13 -15.47 -24.86
C LEU A 135 -12.64 -15.73 -25.05
N LYS A 136 -12.22 -15.68 -26.30
CA LYS A 136 -10.82 -15.87 -26.71
C LYS A 136 -10.35 -14.68 -27.52
N THR A 137 -9.02 -14.48 -27.51
CA THR A 137 -8.32 -13.60 -28.45
C THR A 137 -8.26 -14.25 -29.84
N ASP A 138 -7.83 -13.52 -30.86
CA ASP A 138 -7.62 -14.04 -32.21
C ASP A 138 -6.59 -15.20 -32.21
N ASP A 139 -5.63 -15.18 -31.28
CA ASP A 139 -4.62 -16.25 -31.08
C ASP A 139 -5.16 -17.43 -30.25
N GLY A 140 -6.45 -17.46 -29.95
CA GLY A 140 -7.11 -18.55 -29.20
C GLY A 140 -6.88 -18.56 -27.69
N GLN A 141 -6.23 -17.56 -27.13
CA GLN A 141 -6.00 -17.46 -25.68
C GLN A 141 -7.28 -17.01 -24.94
N LYS A 142 -7.52 -17.56 -23.76
CA LYS A 142 -8.68 -17.21 -22.92
C LYS A 142 -8.52 -15.82 -22.31
N LEU A 143 -9.21 -14.83 -22.89
CA LEU A 143 -9.04 -13.41 -22.59
C LEU A 143 -9.23 -13.10 -21.10
N LEU A 144 -10.30 -13.61 -20.50
CA LEU A 144 -10.61 -13.34 -19.09
C LEU A 144 -9.59 -13.98 -18.15
N LEU A 145 -9.19 -15.23 -18.40
CA LEU A 145 -8.18 -15.93 -17.61
C LEU A 145 -6.84 -15.20 -17.64
N MET A 146 -6.41 -14.71 -18.81
CA MET A 146 -5.18 -13.92 -18.93
C MET A 146 -5.18 -12.66 -18.05
N GLN A 147 -6.34 -12.01 -17.87
CA GLN A 147 -6.44 -10.85 -16.99
C GLN A 147 -6.33 -11.24 -15.51
N TYR A 148 -7.01 -12.32 -15.11
CA TYR A 148 -6.89 -12.83 -13.74
C TYR A 148 -5.48 -13.31 -13.39
N GLN A 149 -4.75 -13.88 -14.34
CA GLN A 149 -3.36 -14.33 -14.13
C GLN A 149 -2.37 -13.18 -13.86
N LYS A 150 -2.71 -11.96 -14.28
CA LYS A 150 -1.90 -10.76 -14.02
C LYS A 150 -2.12 -10.17 -12.63
N ILE A 151 -3.15 -10.65 -11.89
CA ILE A 151 -3.49 -10.14 -10.58
C ILE A 151 -2.76 -10.99 -9.54
N ASP A 152 -1.69 -10.46 -8.98
CA ASP A 152 -0.90 -11.02 -7.89
C ASP A 152 -1.15 -10.31 -6.55
N PHE A 153 -1.76 -9.13 -6.60
CA PHE A 153 -2.00 -8.27 -5.44
C PHE A 153 -3.37 -7.59 -5.54
N VAL A 154 -4.14 -7.68 -4.45
CA VAL A 154 -5.38 -6.92 -4.27
C VAL A 154 -5.32 -6.21 -2.93
N SER A 155 -5.21 -4.87 -2.95
CA SER A 155 -5.15 -4.07 -1.72
C SER A 155 -6.32 -4.41 -0.78
N ASP A 156 -6.00 -4.67 0.50
CA ASP A 156 -6.97 -4.92 1.57
C ASP A 156 -7.96 -3.75 1.79
N ARG A 157 -7.67 -2.58 1.22
CA ARG A 157 -8.52 -1.37 1.29
C ARG A 157 -9.37 -1.14 0.05
N SER A 158 -9.20 -1.99 -0.98
CA SER A 158 -9.93 -1.84 -2.24
C SER A 158 -11.37 -2.34 -2.12
N ALA A 159 -12.23 -1.89 -3.04
CA ALA A 159 -13.56 -2.44 -3.21
C ALA A 159 -13.52 -3.94 -3.59
N ALA A 160 -12.49 -4.36 -4.32
CA ALA A 160 -12.27 -5.76 -4.67
C ALA A 160 -12.01 -6.63 -3.42
N ALA A 161 -11.26 -6.14 -2.43
CA ALA A 161 -11.05 -6.85 -1.17
C ALA A 161 -12.36 -7.07 -0.41
N LEU A 162 -13.20 -6.04 -0.36
CA LEU A 162 -14.52 -6.15 0.27
C LEU A 162 -15.43 -7.15 -0.47
N TYR A 163 -15.35 -7.20 -1.80
CA TYR A 163 -16.06 -8.20 -2.60
C TYR A 163 -15.55 -9.63 -2.34
N LEU A 164 -14.24 -9.81 -2.25
CA LEU A 164 -13.61 -11.10 -2.00
C LEU A 164 -13.77 -11.57 -0.55
N ASN A 165 -13.91 -10.68 0.42
CA ASN A 165 -14.14 -11.01 1.83
C ASN A 165 -15.17 -10.09 2.49
N PRO A 166 -16.47 -10.19 2.12
CA PRO A 166 -17.52 -9.26 2.58
C PRO A 166 -17.83 -9.34 4.08
N GLY A 167 -17.37 -10.38 4.78
CA GLY A 167 -17.57 -10.56 6.21
C GLY A 167 -16.51 -9.90 7.10
N LYS A 168 -15.41 -9.40 6.52
CA LYS A 168 -14.30 -8.85 7.29
C LYS A 168 -14.54 -7.41 7.72
N ASP A 169 -14.95 -6.56 6.80
CA ASP A 169 -15.10 -5.11 7.00
C ASP A 169 -16.45 -4.63 6.47
N SER A 170 -16.98 -3.59 7.10
CA SER A 170 -18.13 -2.87 6.56
C SER A 170 -17.71 -1.92 5.43
N PRO A 171 -18.54 -1.77 4.38
CA PRO A 171 -18.28 -0.80 3.32
C PRO A 171 -18.09 0.60 3.88
N ARG A 172 -17.06 1.31 3.42
CA ARG A 172 -16.80 2.69 3.82
C ARG A 172 -17.77 3.63 3.14
N GLN A 173 -18.15 4.69 3.84
CA GLN A 173 -18.89 5.82 3.30
C GLN A 173 -17.95 7.01 3.12
N PHE A 174 -18.21 7.79 2.08
CA PHE A 174 -17.44 8.98 1.73
C PHE A 174 -18.36 10.18 1.62
N PRO A 175 -17.88 11.40 1.89
CA PRO A 175 -18.64 12.61 1.57
C PRO A 175 -18.83 12.68 0.06
N VAL A 176 -20.07 12.88 -0.38
CA VAL A 176 -20.40 13.01 -1.80
C VAL A 176 -19.94 14.41 -2.26
N PRO A 177 -19.07 14.51 -3.28
CA PRO A 177 -18.65 15.81 -3.80
C PRO A 177 -19.77 16.48 -4.57
N GLN A 178 -19.54 17.72 -5.04
CA GLN A 178 -20.46 18.35 -5.97
C GLN A 178 -20.43 17.60 -7.31
N LEU A 179 -21.58 17.10 -7.74
CA LEU A 179 -21.70 16.28 -8.95
C LEU A 179 -22.29 17.09 -10.12
N ILE A 180 -21.82 16.76 -11.33
CA ILE A 180 -22.37 17.25 -12.59
C ILE A 180 -23.11 16.14 -13.32
N TYR A 181 -24.09 16.51 -14.14
CA TYR A 181 -24.96 15.58 -14.86
C TYR A 181 -25.08 15.93 -16.36
N PRO A 182 -23.94 15.84 -17.12
CA PRO A 182 -23.90 16.32 -18.50
C PRO A 182 -24.80 15.51 -19.46
N PHE A 183 -25.15 14.28 -19.10
CA PHE A 183 -26.00 13.42 -19.94
C PHE A 183 -27.46 13.41 -19.53
N GLY A 184 -27.87 14.35 -18.66
CA GLY A 184 -29.20 14.34 -18.08
C GLY A 184 -29.48 13.14 -17.18
N CYS A 185 -30.39 13.24 -16.26
CA CYS A 185 -30.78 12.12 -15.42
C CYS A 185 -32.09 12.43 -14.67
N ASN A 186 -32.83 11.39 -14.32
CA ASN A 186 -33.96 11.49 -13.42
C ASN A 186 -33.54 11.35 -11.95
N ALA A 187 -34.44 11.55 -11.01
CA ALA A 187 -34.17 11.52 -9.58
C ALA A 187 -33.63 10.16 -9.08
N SER A 188 -34.03 9.02 -9.68
CA SER A 188 -33.53 7.72 -9.30
C SER A 188 -32.08 7.49 -9.79
N GLN A 189 -31.77 7.96 -11.00
CA GLN A 189 -30.42 7.95 -11.56
C GLN A 189 -29.48 8.87 -10.77
N GLN A 190 -29.96 10.07 -10.36
CA GLN A 190 -29.16 10.96 -9.49
C GLN A 190 -28.80 10.29 -8.17
N ARG A 191 -29.76 9.63 -7.50
CA ARG A 191 -29.49 8.87 -6.28
C ARG A 191 -28.49 7.74 -6.51
N ALA A 192 -28.56 7.03 -7.63
CA ALA A 192 -27.60 5.98 -7.99
C ALA A 192 -26.19 6.54 -8.20
N ILE A 193 -26.05 7.70 -8.86
CA ILE A 193 -24.79 8.40 -9.05
C ILE A 193 -24.23 8.87 -7.69
N GLN A 194 -25.04 9.49 -6.84
CA GLN A 194 -24.64 9.89 -5.49
C GLN A 194 -24.17 8.68 -4.66
N ALA A 195 -24.90 7.56 -4.74
CA ALA A 195 -24.50 6.32 -4.05
C ALA A 195 -23.15 5.79 -4.55
N ALA A 196 -22.84 5.91 -5.85
CA ALA A 196 -21.55 5.49 -6.42
C ALA A 196 -20.38 6.30 -5.87
N PHE A 197 -20.58 7.59 -5.56
CA PHE A 197 -19.52 8.43 -4.95
C PHE A 197 -19.52 8.40 -3.43
N GLY A 198 -20.67 8.13 -2.81
CA GLY A 198 -20.82 8.10 -1.35
C GLY A 198 -20.44 6.78 -0.68
N ASN A 199 -20.23 5.70 -1.44
CA ASN A 199 -19.97 4.38 -0.90
C ASN A 199 -18.78 3.70 -1.59
N GLN A 200 -18.06 2.86 -0.87
CA GLN A 200 -16.96 2.05 -1.40
C GLN A 200 -17.44 1.06 -2.46
N ILE A 201 -18.64 0.53 -2.32
CA ILE A 201 -19.33 -0.32 -3.30
C ILE A 201 -20.77 0.15 -3.42
N SER A 202 -21.26 0.25 -4.65
CA SER A 202 -22.66 0.49 -4.94
C SER A 202 -23.15 -0.45 -6.05
N ILE A 203 -24.39 -0.93 -5.92
CA ILE A 203 -25.03 -1.81 -6.90
C ILE A 203 -26.12 -1.04 -7.60
N ILE A 204 -25.99 -0.88 -8.93
CA ILE A 204 -26.97 -0.21 -9.77
C ILE A 204 -27.75 -1.28 -10.56
N GLN A 205 -28.99 -1.52 -10.15
CA GLN A 205 -29.85 -2.49 -10.77
C GLN A 205 -31.01 -1.78 -11.50
N GLY A 206 -31.40 -2.32 -12.64
CA GLY A 206 -32.56 -1.85 -13.40
C GLY A 206 -32.80 -2.68 -14.64
N PRO A 207 -34.05 -2.81 -15.11
CA PRO A 207 -34.38 -3.53 -16.34
C PRO A 207 -33.79 -2.82 -17.59
N PRO A 208 -33.82 -3.46 -18.76
CA PRO A 208 -33.45 -2.81 -20.02
C PRO A 208 -34.23 -1.51 -20.24
N GLY A 209 -33.58 -0.49 -20.80
CA GLY A 209 -34.23 0.81 -21.09
C GLY A 209 -34.32 1.80 -19.93
N THR A 210 -33.88 1.45 -18.71
CA THR A 210 -33.95 2.36 -17.54
C THR A 210 -32.85 3.42 -17.48
N GLY A 211 -32.01 3.51 -18.50
CA GLY A 211 -30.93 4.49 -18.59
C GLY A 211 -29.70 4.17 -17.74
N LYS A 212 -29.39 2.87 -17.49
CA LYS A 212 -28.16 2.46 -16.79
C LYS A 212 -26.90 3.00 -17.44
N THR A 213 -26.81 2.93 -18.78
CA THR A 213 -25.67 3.47 -19.54
C THR A 213 -25.52 4.99 -19.30
N GLN A 214 -26.62 5.74 -19.28
CA GLN A 214 -26.63 7.17 -19.01
C GLN A 214 -26.16 7.48 -17.57
N THR A 215 -26.59 6.65 -16.61
CA THR A 215 -26.09 6.71 -15.22
C THR A 215 -24.58 6.49 -15.16
N ILE A 216 -24.07 5.45 -15.85
CA ILE A 216 -22.63 5.14 -15.91
C ILE A 216 -21.85 6.29 -16.56
N LEU A 217 -22.34 6.87 -17.67
CA LEU A 217 -21.70 8.00 -18.35
C LEU A 217 -21.58 9.22 -17.44
N ASN A 218 -22.61 9.52 -16.63
CA ASN A 218 -22.55 10.59 -15.63
C ASN A 218 -21.54 10.28 -14.52
N ILE A 219 -21.40 9.01 -14.07
CA ILE A 219 -20.37 8.60 -13.11
C ILE A 219 -18.98 8.83 -13.71
N VAL A 220 -18.73 8.34 -14.93
CA VAL A 220 -17.45 8.53 -15.63
C VAL A 220 -17.13 10.00 -15.81
N ALA A 221 -18.09 10.84 -16.23
CA ALA A 221 -17.89 12.28 -16.38
C ALA A 221 -17.41 12.95 -15.08
N ASN A 222 -18.00 12.58 -13.95
CA ASN A 222 -17.56 13.09 -12.65
C ASN A 222 -16.18 12.59 -12.24
N LEU A 223 -15.79 11.33 -12.55
CA LEU A 223 -14.46 10.81 -12.28
C LEU A 223 -13.35 11.47 -13.11
N VAL A 224 -13.71 12.02 -14.29
CA VAL A 224 -12.75 12.70 -15.16
C VAL A 224 -12.45 14.13 -14.72
N VAL A 225 -13.44 14.80 -14.07
CA VAL A 225 -13.32 16.24 -13.69
C VAL A 225 -12.91 16.45 -12.24
N GLN A 226 -12.83 15.41 -11.41
CA GLN A 226 -12.36 15.42 -10.02
C GLN A 226 -10.89 15.05 -9.94
#